data_ac134b342fe2c4fd03d4cb24e4ce84d4
#
_entry.id   ac134b342fe2c4fd03d4cb24e4ce84d4
#
_cell.length_a   1.000
_cell.length_b   1.000
_cell.length_c   1.000
_cell.angle_alpha   90.00
_cell.angle_beta   90.00
_cell.angle_gamma   90.00
#
_symmetry.space_group_name_H-M   'P 1'
#
loop_
_entity.id
_entity.type
_entity.pdbx_description
1 polymer ?
#
loop_
_entity_poly.entity_id
_entity_poly.type
_entity_poly.pdbx_seq_one_letter_code
_entity_poly.pdbx_strand_id
1 'polypeptide(L)'
;MRIVSGKYKGKHIDVPHSFKARPTTDFAKEGLFNILSNNYVDFNDSPSALDLFGGTGSIGLEFLSRGCCKVVSVEKDFKHWQFLQRVSKMLGDPNWKPVHADVFKFITREKEPYDIIFADPPYALPNLAEIPDLIFSHELLSADGIFILEHGRDYDFSAHPRYVSHRNYGSVNFTFFQ
;
A
#
# COMPACT_ATOMS: atom_id res chain seq x y z
N MET A 1 -6.59 10.98 9.90
CA MET A 1 -6.87 10.41 8.56
C MET A 1 -8.28 9.82 8.54
N ARG A 2 -8.92 9.80 7.38
CA ARG A 2 -10.30 9.32 7.20
C ARG A 2 -10.31 8.06 6.34
N ILE A 3 -11.16 7.09 6.68
CA ILE A 3 -11.44 5.93 5.84
C ILE A 3 -12.58 6.30 4.88
N VAL A 4 -12.37 6.10 3.58
CA VAL A 4 -13.23 6.66 2.53
C VAL A 4 -14.40 5.74 2.22
N SER A 5 -14.18 4.42 2.19
CA SER A 5 -15.20 3.46 1.80
C SER A 5 -15.16 2.17 2.62
N GLY A 6 -16.12 1.26 2.40
CA GLY A 6 -16.19 -0.06 3.02
C GLY A 6 -16.75 -0.05 4.45
N LYS A 7 -16.49 -1.14 5.18
CA LYS A 7 -17.06 -1.40 6.53
C LYS A 7 -16.69 -0.37 7.59
N TYR A 8 -15.57 0.35 7.41
CA TYR A 8 -15.11 1.40 8.32
C TYR A 8 -15.28 2.80 7.76
N LYS A 9 -16.05 2.98 6.68
CA LYS A 9 -16.32 4.28 6.04
C LYS A 9 -16.66 5.37 7.05
N GLY A 10 -16.01 6.53 6.91
CA GLY A 10 -16.22 7.70 7.75
C GLY A 10 -15.51 7.66 9.10
N LYS A 11 -14.89 6.52 9.49
CA LYS A 11 -14.11 6.46 10.72
C LYS A 11 -12.89 7.38 10.61
N HIS A 12 -12.72 8.25 11.60
CA HIS A 12 -11.56 9.11 11.77
C HIS A 12 -10.56 8.47 12.72
N ILE A 13 -9.29 8.51 12.35
CA ILE A 13 -8.17 8.06 13.18
C ILE A 13 -7.23 9.22 13.36
N ASP A 14 -7.01 9.62 14.61
CA ASP A 14 -6.14 10.73 14.96
C ASP A 14 -4.68 10.30 14.82
N VAL A 15 -4.03 10.84 13.80
CA VAL A 15 -2.60 10.64 13.55
C VAL A 15 -1.80 11.63 14.38
N PRO A 16 -0.78 11.20 15.13
CA PRO A 16 0.05 12.11 15.91
C PRO A 16 0.67 13.22 15.06
N HIS A 17 0.59 14.47 15.50
CA HIS A 17 1.18 15.62 14.80
C HIS A 17 2.71 15.51 14.61
N SER A 18 3.38 14.69 15.42
CA SER A 18 4.81 14.42 15.31
C SER A 18 5.20 13.54 14.12
N PHE A 19 4.22 12.92 13.44
CA PHE A 19 4.50 12.09 12.27
C PHE A 19 4.86 12.96 11.08
N LYS A 20 6.07 12.79 10.57
CA LYS A 20 6.58 13.50 9.38
C LYS A 20 6.04 12.93 8.06
N ALA A 21 5.35 11.77 8.12
CA ALA A 21 4.77 11.16 6.94
C ALA A 21 3.73 12.11 6.34
N ARG A 22 3.90 12.42 5.08
CA ARG A 22 2.90 13.19 4.30
C ARG A 22 1.76 12.20 3.99
N PRO A 23 0.57 12.35 4.58
CA PRO A 23 -0.50 11.42 4.27
C PRO A 23 -0.87 11.58 2.79
N THR A 24 -1.08 10.45 2.10
CA THR A 24 -1.73 10.44 0.79
C THR A 24 -3.03 11.23 0.91
N THR A 25 -3.23 12.22 0.07
CA THR A 25 -4.44 13.06 0.14
C THR A 25 -5.68 12.19 -0.11
N ASP A 26 -6.81 12.53 0.51
CA ASP A 26 -8.07 11.81 0.28
C ASP A 26 -8.40 11.75 -1.22
N PHE A 27 -8.10 12.80 -1.98
CA PHE A 27 -8.29 12.85 -3.43
C PHE A 27 -7.46 11.81 -4.19
N ALA A 28 -6.15 11.71 -3.89
CA ALA A 28 -5.28 10.72 -4.53
C ALA A 28 -5.68 9.28 -4.12
N LYS A 29 -6.03 9.09 -2.84
CA LYS A 29 -6.51 7.82 -2.33
C LYS A 29 -7.82 7.38 -3.01
N GLU A 30 -8.82 8.26 -3.11
CA GLU A 30 -10.06 7.98 -3.82
C GLU A 30 -9.81 7.64 -5.29
N GLY A 31 -8.93 8.41 -5.95
CA GLY A 31 -8.52 8.14 -7.33
C GLY A 31 -7.88 6.77 -7.50
N LEU A 32 -6.94 6.41 -6.63
CA LEU A 32 -6.28 5.10 -6.63
C LEU A 32 -7.30 3.96 -6.49
N PHE A 33 -8.16 4.02 -5.49
CA PHE A 33 -9.12 2.95 -5.23
C PHE A 33 -10.23 2.86 -6.27
N ASN A 34 -10.61 3.97 -6.92
CA ASN A 34 -11.51 3.95 -8.07
C ASN A 34 -10.88 3.23 -9.26
N ILE A 35 -9.59 3.46 -9.54
CA ILE A 35 -8.87 2.73 -10.60
C ILE A 35 -8.80 1.25 -10.27
N LEU A 36 -8.43 0.88 -9.03
CA LEU A 36 -8.36 -0.52 -8.62
C LEU A 36 -9.72 -1.22 -8.82
N SER A 37 -10.79 -0.65 -8.29
CA SER A 37 -12.14 -1.27 -8.35
C SER A 37 -12.70 -1.37 -9.78
N ASN A 38 -12.35 -0.44 -10.65
CA ASN A 38 -12.90 -0.41 -12.00
C ASN A 38 -12.13 -1.26 -13.01
N ASN A 39 -10.83 -1.52 -12.75
CA ASN A 39 -9.97 -2.10 -13.78
C ASN A 39 -9.25 -3.39 -13.34
N TYR A 40 -9.03 -3.59 -12.03
CA TYR A 40 -8.07 -4.61 -11.58
C TYR A 40 -8.60 -5.53 -10.48
N VAL A 41 -9.46 -5.05 -9.59
CA VAL A 41 -9.79 -5.76 -8.35
C VAL A 41 -11.28 -5.75 -8.07
N ASP A 42 -11.88 -6.92 -7.95
CA ASP A 42 -13.19 -7.04 -7.30
C ASP A 42 -12.99 -7.29 -5.79
N PHE A 43 -13.30 -6.30 -4.97
CA PHE A 43 -13.17 -6.41 -3.52
C PHE A 43 -14.19 -7.39 -2.90
N ASN A 44 -15.24 -7.80 -3.64
CA ASN A 44 -16.15 -8.84 -3.19
C ASN A 44 -15.52 -10.24 -3.18
N ASP A 45 -14.46 -10.45 -3.95
CA ASP A 45 -13.68 -11.69 -3.95
C ASP A 45 -12.74 -11.80 -2.75
N SER A 46 -12.78 -10.81 -1.85
CA SER A 46 -11.96 -10.77 -0.62
C SER A 46 -10.46 -10.93 -0.89
N PRO A 47 -9.85 -10.08 -1.74
CA PRO A 47 -8.44 -10.20 -2.08
C PRO A 47 -7.51 -9.99 -0.89
N SER A 48 -6.28 -10.48 -1.00
CA SER A 48 -5.18 -10.18 -0.08
C SER A 48 -4.42 -8.93 -0.49
N ALA A 49 -3.93 -8.14 0.46
CA ALA A 49 -3.20 -6.91 0.18
C ALA A 49 -1.93 -6.78 1.04
N LEU A 50 -0.86 -6.31 0.40
CA LEU A 50 0.41 -5.96 1.03
C LEU A 50 0.66 -4.46 0.86
N ASP A 51 0.76 -3.74 1.98
CA ASP A 51 1.05 -2.32 2.07
C ASP A 51 2.50 -2.13 2.53
N LEU A 52 3.38 -1.89 1.60
CA LEU A 52 4.80 -1.63 1.85
C LEU A 52 5.02 -0.14 2.15
N PHE A 53 5.79 0.17 3.18
CA PHE A 53 5.96 1.52 3.74
C PHE A 53 4.66 2.05 4.37
N GLY A 54 4.08 1.27 5.30
CA GLY A 54 2.75 1.49 5.87
C GLY A 54 2.46 2.87 6.46
N GLY A 55 3.47 3.58 6.96
CA GLY A 55 3.36 4.96 7.43
C GLY A 55 2.26 5.15 8.47
N THR A 56 1.24 5.91 8.11
CA THR A 56 0.04 6.14 8.96
C THR A 56 -1.00 5.02 8.85
N GLY A 57 -0.82 4.06 7.96
CA GLY A 57 -1.77 2.97 7.69
C GLY A 57 -2.96 3.37 6.81
N SER A 58 -2.90 4.53 6.16
CA SER A 58 -4.04 5.06 5.40
C SER A 58 -4.48 4.13 4.27
N ILE A 59 -3.54 3.52 3.56
CA ILE A 59 -3.80 2.62 2.43
C ILE A 59 -4.16 1.22 2.95
N GLY A 60 -3.39 0.67 3.89
CA GLY A 60 -3.69 -0.63 4.49
C GLY A 60 -5.08 -0.69 5.13
N LEU A 61 -5.47 0.38 5.84
CA LEU A 61 -6.83 0.50 6.42
C LEU A 61 -7.93 0.62 5.37
N GLU A 62 -7.66 1.27 4.26
CA GLU A 62 -8.62 1.37 3.16
C GLU A 62 -8.83 0.00 2.49
N PHE A 63 -7.76 -0.78 2.26
CA PHE A 63 -7.85 -2.17 1.80
C PHE A 63 -8.70 -3.02 2.75
N LEU A 64 -8.37 -2.97 4.05
CA LEU A 64 -9.12 -3.69 5.08
C LEU A 64 -10.60 -3.32 5.07
N SER A 65 -10.89 -2.02 4.99
CA SER A 65 -12.27 -1.49 5.01
C SER A 65 -13.08 -1.93 3.79
N ARG A 66 -12.44 -2.07 2.64
CA ARG A 66 -13.09 -2.47 1.38
C ARG A 66 -13.30 -3.98 1.23
N GLY A 67 -12.79 -4.79 2.15
CA GLY A 67 -13.09 -6.21 2.19
C GLY A 67 -11.93 -7.15 1.92
N CYS A 68 -10.69 -6.65 1.89
CA CYS A 68 -9.54 -7.55 1.85
C CYS A 68 -9.55 -8.52 3.03
N CYS A 69 -9.42 -9.81 2.77
CA CYS A 69 -9.43 -10.86 3.79
C CYS A 69 -8.11 -10.97 4.57
N LYS A 70 -7.04 -10.40 4.02
CA LYS A 70 -5.71 -10.33 4.64
C LYS A 70 -5.06 -9.04 4.19
N VAL A 71 -4.64 -8.22 5.14
CA VAL A 71 -3.84 -7.01 4.89
C VAL A 71 -2.61 -7.04 5.77
N VAL A 72 -1.43 -6.95 5.15
CA VAL A 72 -0.16 -6.81 5.85
C VAL A 72 0.40 -5.43 5.57
N SER A 73 0.67 -4.64 6.61
CA SER A 73 1.32 -3.32 6.48
C SER A 73 2.72 -3.38 7.09
N VAL A 74 3.73 -3.18 6.26
CA VAL A 74 5.14 -3.24 6.66
C VAL A 74 5.65 -1.84 6.95
N GLU A 75 6.17 -1.62 8.14
CA GLU A 75 6.69 -0.32 8.56
C GLU A 75 8.02 -0.48 9.33
N LYS A 76 9.02 0.30 8.93
CA LYS A 76 10.36 0.26 9.54
C LYS A 76 10.49 1.16 10.75
N ASP A 77 9.85 2.34 10.74
CA ASP A 77 9.89 3.25 11.87
C ASP A 77 9.09 2.68 13.04
N PHE A 78 9.76 2.57 14.19
CA PHE A 78 9.18 1.95 15.38
C PHE A 78 7.96 2.73 15.91
N LYS A 79 7.97 4.06 15.86
CA LYS A 79 6.85 4.88 16.35
C LYS A 79 5.63 4.77 15.43
N HIS A 80 5.85 4.73 14.10
CA HIS A 80 4.79 4.50 13.14
C HIS A 80 4.22 3.09 13.30
N TRP A 81 5.06 2.07 13.39
CA TRP A 81 4.60 0.71 13.63
C TRP A 81 3.81 0.57 14.95
N GLN A 82 4.27 1.18 16.06
CA GLN A 82 3.51 1.19 17.31
C GLN A 82 2.12 1.84 17.15
N PHE A 83 2.03 2.88 16.34
CA PHE A 83 0.76 3.51 16.00
C PHE A 83 -0.15 2.55 15.24
N LEU A 84 0.35 1.87 14.20
CA LEU A 84 -0.40 0.87 13.45
C LEU A 84 -0.89 -0.27 14.35
N GLN A 85 -0.04 -0.75 15.25
CA GLN A 85 -0.39 -1.77 16.26
C GLN A 85 -1.53 -1.31 17.19
N ARG A 86 -1.47 -0.07 17.64
CA ARG A 86 -2.54 0.50 18.48
C ARG A 86 -3.86 0.60 17.72
N VAL A 87 -3.82 1.07 16.48
CA VAL A 87 -5.02 1.16 15.63
C VAL A 87 -5.60 -0.22 15.32
N SER A 88 -4.75 -1.20 15.00
CA SER A 88 -5.16 -2.58 14.77
C SER A 88 -5.87 -3.18 15.99
N LYS A 89 -5.31 -2.99 17.18
CA LYS A 89 -5.96 -3.43 18.45
C LYS A 89 -7.29 -2.72 18.70
N MET A 90 -7.35 -1.42 18.41
CA MET A 90 -8.59 -0.63 18.58
C MET A 90 -9.71 -1.10 17.65
N LEU A 91 -9.37 -1.50 16.43
CA LEU A 91 -10.33 -2.04 15.46
C LEU A 91 -10.74 -3.47 15.80
N GLY A 92 -9.84 -4.25 16.37
CA GLY A 92 -10.07 -5.66 16.71
C GLY A 92 -10.28 -6.55 15.46
N ASP A 93 -9.82 -6.11 14.30
CA ASP A 93 -9.99 -6.85 13.06
C ASP A 93 -8.80 -7.78 12.82
N PRO A 94 -8.99 -9.11 12.81
CA PRO A 94 -7.91 -10.07 12.66
C PRO A 94 -7.27 -10.05 11.28
N ASN A 95 -7.93 -9.47 10.29
CA ASN A 95 -7.47 -9.44 8.91
C ASN A 95 -6.38 -8.39 8.65
N TRP A 96 -6.03 -7.54 9.64
CA TRP A 96 -4.96 -6.57 9.51
C TRP A 96 -3.78 -6.85 10.43
N LYS A 97 -2.60 -7.04 9.82
CA LYS A 97 -1.35 -7.36 10.52
C LYS A 97 -0.27 -6.31 10.23
N PRO A 98 -0.06 -5.33 11.11
CA PRO A 98 1.12 -4.47 11.06
C PRO A 98 2.40 -5.24 11.42
N VAL A 99 3.43 -5.13 10.57
CA VAL A 99 4.73 -5.80 10.73
C VAL A 99 5.84 -4.75 10.88
N HIS A 100 6.66 -4.88 11.93
CA HIS A 100 7.85 -4.04 12.12
C HIS A 100 9.03 -4.67 11.38
N ALA A 101 9.33 -4.16 10.20
CA ALA A 101 10.43 -4.64 9.38
C ALA A 101 10.92 -3.57 8.39
N ASP A 102 12.17 -3.72 7.95
CA ASP A 102 12.67 -3.07 6.75
C ASP A 102 12.02 -3.75 5.53
N VAL A 103 11.49 -2.96 4.59
CA VAL A 103 10.74 -3.45 3.43
C VAL A 103 11.56 -4.40 2.57
N PHE A 104 12.84 -4.08 2.30
CA PHE A 104 13.70 -4.92 1.47
C PHE A 104 13.98 -6.27 2.12
N LYS A 105 14.19 -6.29 3.46
CA LYS A 105 14.34 -7.52 4.22
C LYS A 105 13.04 -8.31 4.30
N PHE A 106 11.90 -7.64 4.34
CA PHE A 106 10.60 -8.30 4.32
C PHE A 106 10.37 -8.99 2.99
N ILE A 107 10.56 -8.30 1.86
CA ILE A 107 10.39 -8.85 0.51
C ILE A 107 11.20 -10.14 0.33
N THR A 108 12.47 -10.16 0.78
CA THR A 108 13.34 -11.34 0.62
C THR A 108 12.95 -12.55 1.47
N ARG A 109 12.12 -12.36 2.49
CA ARG A 109 11.71 -13.42 3.44
C ARG A 109 10.28 -13.89 3.26
N GLU A 110 9.42 -13.00 2.74
CA GLU A 110 8.02 -13.32 2.49
C GLU A 110 7.93 -14.37 1.37
N LYS A 111 6.99 -15.32 1.53
CA LYS A 111 6.79 -16.41 0.59
C LYS A 111 5.36 -16.51 0.08
N GLU A 112 4.45 -15.80 0.73
CA GLU A 112 3.06 -15.80 0.31
C GLU A 112 2.82 -14.70 -0.72
N PRO A 113 2.22 -15.01 -1.89
CA PRO A 113 1.85 -14.00 -2.85
C PRO A 113 0.61 -13.22 -2.38
N TYR A 114 0.48 -12.00 -2.91
CA TYR A 114 -0.63 -11.09 -2.63
C TYR A 114 -1.32 -10.69 -3.93
N ASP A 115 -2.63 -10.48 -3.87
CA ASP A 115 -3.42 -10.03 -5.02
C ASP A 115 -3.22 -8.55 -5.31
N ILE A 116 -2.94 -7.78 -4.25
CA ILE A 116 -2.66 -6.35 -4.35
C ILE A 116 -1.39 -6.05 -3.57
N ILE A 117 -0.43 -5.38 -4.21
CA ILE A 117 0.74 -4.82 -3.53
C ILE A 117 0.76 -3.32 -3.76
N PHE A 118 0.92 -2.56 -2.69
CA PHE A 118 1.09 -1.11 -2.74
C PHE A 118 2.40 -0.73 -2.06
N ALA A 119 3.17 0.18 -2.66
CA ALA A 119 4.39 0.72 -2.08
C ALA A 119 4.41 2.25 -2.22
N ASP A 120 4.60 2.95 -1.10
CA ASP A 120 4.81 4.40 -1.03
C ASP A 120 6.15 4.71 -0.34
N PRO A 121 7.28 4.43 -1.01
CA PRO A 121 8.59 4.68 -0.44
C PRO A 121 8.87 6.19 -0.31
N PRO A 122 9.69 6.62 0.65
CA PRO A 122 10.23 7.97 0.65
C PRO A 122 10.88 8.27 -0.72
N TYR A 123 10.50 9.39 -1.35
CA TYR A 123 10.98 9.71 -2.71
C TYR A 123 12.50 9.86 -2.81
N ALA A 124 13.16 10.16 -1.69
CA ALA A 124 14.63 10.21 -1.60
C ALA A 124 15.29 8.83 -1.38
N LEU A 125 14.52 7.73 -1.39
CA LEU A 125 15.05 6.39 -1.20
C LEU A 125 15.95 6.01 -2.39
N PRO A 126 17.26 5.75 -2.19
CA PRO A 126 18.21 5.56 -3.31
C PRO A 126 17.87 4.39 -4.23
N ASN A 127 17.27 3.33 -3.66
CA ASN A 127 16.92 2.11 -4.38
C ASN A 127 15.42 1.96 -4.64
N LEU A 128 14.69 3.07 -4.72
CA LEU A 128 13.26 3.06 -5.05
C LEU A 128 13.00 2.37 -6.40
N ALA A 129 13.84 2.64 -7.40
CA ALA A 129 13.67 2.08 -8.74
C ALA A 129 13.83 0.55 -8.81
N GLU A 130 14.43 -0.07 -7.80
CA GLU A 130 14.63 -1.53 -7.73
C GLU A 130 13.39 -2.27 -7.20
N ILE A 131 12.43 -1.56 -6.59
CA ILE A 131 11.28 -2.19 -5.94
C ILE A 131 10.47 -3.06 -6.89
N PRO A 132 10.14 -2.64 -8.13
CA PRO A 132 9.39 -3.49 -9.06
C PRO A 132 10.10 -4.83 -9.33
N ASP A 133 11.40 -4.77 -9.67
CA ASP A 133 12.18 -5.99 -9.94
C ASP A 133 12.23 -6.92 -8.73
N LEU A 134 12.33 -6.38 -7.50
CA LEU A 134 12.34 -7.18 -6.29
C LEU A 134 10.98 -7.87 -6.05
N ILE A 135 9.86 -7.20 -6.27
CA ILE A 135 8.52 -7.78 -6.13
C ILE A 135 8.37 -8.97 -7.08
N PHE A 136 8.73 -8.80 -8.35
CA PHE A 136 8.56 -9.84 -9.36
C PHE A 136 9.57 -10.98 -9.22
N SER A 137 10.83 -10.69 -8.89
CA SER A 137 11.86 -11.73 -8.71
C SER A 137 11.63 -12.62 -7.48
N HIS A 138 10.89 -12.12 -6.49
CA HIS A 138 10.49 -12.91 -5.30
C HIS A 138 9.10 -13.49 -5.40
N GLU A 139 8.44 -13.36 -6.55
CA GLU A 139 7.10 -13.91 -6.83
C GLU A 139 6.04 -13.51 -5.79
N LEU A 140 6.13 -12.27 -5.27
CA LEU A 140 5.20 -11.78 -4.24
C LEU A 140 3.85 -11.35 -4.79
N LEU A 141 3.72 -11.18 -6.11
CA LEU A 141 2.46 -10.86 -6.75
C LEU A 141 1.79 -12.14 -7.26
N SER A 142 0.50 -12.35 -6.95
CA SER A 142 -0.28 -13.45 -7.50
C SER A 142 -0.44 -13.29 -9.03
N ALA A 143 -0.80 -14.39 -9.73
CA ALA A 143 -0.80 -14.44 -11.19
C ALA A 143 -1.63 -13.32 -11.85
N ASP A 144 -2.79 -13.01 -11.27
CA ASP A 144 -3.70 -11.93 -11.73
C ASP A 144 -3.62 -10.68 -10.84
N GLY A 145 -2.58 -10.60 -10.02
CA GLY A 145 -2.40 -9.52 -9.06
C GLY A 145 -1.99 -8.19 -9.70
N ILE A 146 -2.07 -7.13 -8.92
CA ILE A 146 -1.67 -5.78 -9.33
C ILE A 146 -0.69 -5.19 -8.30
N PHE A 147 0.45 -4.70 -8.77
CA PHE A 147 1.38 -3.93 -7.98
C PHE A 147 1.30 -2.45 -8.32
N ILE A 148 1.21 -1.59 -7.32
CA ILE A 148 1.16 -0.14 -7.44
C ILE A 148 2.34 0.47 -6.71
N LEU A 149 3.13 1.27 -7.42
CA LEU A 149 4.23 2.06 -6.85
C LEU A 149 3.88 3.55 -6.89
N GLU A 150 3.84 4.17 -5.72
CA GLU A 150 3.81 5.62 -5.59
C GLU A 150 5.23 6.17 -5.69
N HIS A 151 5.44 7.23 -6.48
CA HIS A 151 6.76 7.81 -6.68
C HIS A 151 6.72 9.30 -7.07
N GLY A 152 7.86 9.96 -7.00
CA GLY A 152 8.04 11.33 -7.46
C GLY A 152 8.07 11.44 -8.99
N ARG A 153 8.13 12.68 -9.49
CA ARG A 153 8.13 12.98 -10.93
C ARG A 153 9.41 12.55 -11.66
N ASP A 154 10.48 12.28 -10.92
CA ASP A 154 11.79 11.97 -11.48
C ASP A 154 11.94 10.52 -11.94
N TYR A 155 10.90 9.72 -11.76
CA TYR A 155 10.88 8.31 -12.12
C TYR A 155 9.94 8.04 -13.30
N ASP A 156 10.45 7.29 -14.27
CA ASP A 156 9.69 6.76 -15.41
C ASP A 156 9.91 5.23 -15.50
N PHE A 157 8.82 4.49 -15.34
CA PHE A 157 8.83 3.03 -15.40
C PHE A 157 8.20 2.47 -16.68
N SER A 158 7.93 3.31 -17.69
CA SER A 158 7.27 2.91 -18.93
C SER A 158 8.01 1.84 -19.73
N ALA A 159 9.33 1.74 -19.55
CA ALA A 159 10.16 0.71 -20.16
C ALA A 159 10.24 -0.62 -19.39
N HIS A 160 9.64 -0.69 -18.19
CA HIS A 160 9.67 -1.91 -17.38
C HIS A 160 8.80 -3.01 -18.02
N PRO A 161 9.26 -4.28 -18.12
CA PRO A 161 8.54 -5.36 -18.79
C PRO A 161 7.12 -5.63 -18.24
N ARG A 162 6.91 -5.32 -16.98
CA ARG A 162 5.64 -5.50 -16.26
C ARG A 162 4.81 -4.22 -16.17
N TYR A 163 5.21 -3.15 -16.84
CA TYR A 163 4.46 -1.89 -16.85
C TYR A 163 3.08 -2.06 -17.50
N VAL A 164 2.05 -1.55 -16.82
CA VAL A 164 0.68 -1.55 -17.34
C VAL A 164 0.20 -0.14 -17.63
N SER A 165 0.29 0.74 -16.65
CA SER A 165 -0.21 2.11 -16.80
C SER A 165 0.39 3.05 -15.74
N HIS A 166 0.25 4.34 -15.99
CA HIS A 166 0.66 5.40 -15.06
C HIS A 166 -0.50 6.40 -14.87
N ARG A 167 -0.63 6.93 -13.66
CA ARG A 167 -1.60 7.98 -13.32
C ARG A 167 -0.94 9.04 -12.45
N ASN A 168 -1.30 10.29 -12.70
CA ASN A 168 -0.82 11.44 -11.93
C ASN A 168 -1.97 12.12 -11.20
N TYR A 169 -1.76 12.41 -9.91
CA TYR A 169 -2.66 13.16 -9.05
C TYR A 169 -1.88 14.30 -8.38
N GLY A 170 -1.72 15.40 -9.10
CA GLY A 170 -0.93 16.55 -8.63
C GLY A 170 0.56 16.22 -8.53
N SER A 171 1.10 16.11 -7.32
CA SER A 171 2.51 15.72 -7.08
C SER A 171 2.69 14.22 -6.91
N VAL A 172 1.61 13.45 -6.82
CA VAL A 172 1.60 12.00 -6.61
C VAL A 172 1.53 11.29 -7.95
N ASN A 173 2.40 10.33 -8.16
CA ASN A 173 2.38 9.46 -9.35
C ASN A 173 2.19 8.02 -8.90
N PHE A 174 1.27 7.32 -9.54
CA PHE A 174 1.09 5.89 -9.38
C PHE A 174 1.45 5.18 -10.68
N THR A 175 2.40 4.26 -10.62
CA THR A 175 2.67 3.32 -11.70
C THR A 175 2.14 1.95 -11.31
N PHE A 176 1.43 1.32 -12.25
CA PHE A 176 0.79 0.01 -12.12
C PHE A 176 1.58 -1.03 -12.91
N PHE A 177 1.80 -2.19 -12.29
CA PHE A 177 2.54 -3.32 -12.85
C PHE A 177 1.74 -4.62 -12.68
N GLN A 178 1.88 -5.53 -13.66
CA GLN A 178 1.18 -6.83 -13.65
C GLN A 178 2.02 -7.96 -14.25
#